data_5677df43909060f2f569819fa74e01cb
#
_entry.id   5677df43909060f2f569819fa74e01cb
#
_cell.length_a   1.000
_cell.length_b   1.000
_cell.length_c   1.000
_cell.angle_alpha   90.00
_cell.angle_beta   90.00
_cell.angle_gamma   90.00
#
_symmetry.space_group_name_H-M   'P 1'
#
loop_
_entity.id
_entity.type
_entity.pdbx_description
1 polymer ?
#
loop_
_entity_poly.entity_id
_entity_poly.type
_entity_poly.pdbx_seq_one_letter_code
_entity_poly.pdbx_strand_id
1 'polypeptide(L)'
;MTITKLAWRDLVPDTESYQELFAQPDLAKEHEFILSDTQPRLHYALEQALSPWATSPFMLLKAPEEAEYLTLLGDAMRQLRPEANAVFGGQYRIAGDKIAFEPADQADDRFAAKGEVITANWVEAEQLFGCLRQFNGEITLQPGLVHQANGGVLVISLRTLLAQPLLWMRLKAIVSHERFDWVAFDESRPLPVSVPPMPLKLKVILVGERESLADFQDMEPELAEQAIYSEFEDNLQIVDAETMTQWCQWVTHTATRNNLPYPAPDAWQVLIREAVRYTGEQDTLPLNPLWITRQFKEVAPLCEGETCNAEQFSLMLAQREWREGFLAERMQDEILQEQILIETEGERIGQINALSVIEFPGHPRAFGEPSRISCVVHIGDGEFTDIERKAELGGNIHAKGMMIMQAFLMSELQLEQQIPFSASLTFEQSYSEVDGDSASMAELCALISALADVPVNQSIAITGSVDQFGRAQPVGGL
;
A
#
# COMPACT_ATOMS: atom_id res chain seq x y z
N MET A 1 5.47 -7.43 39.78
CA MET A 1 5.30 -7.45 38.31
C MET A 1 5.76 -8.80 37.80
N THR A 2 4.88 -9.54 37.14
CA THR A 2 5.28 -10.81 36.51
C THR A 2 5.91 -10.48 35.16
N ILE A 3 7.19 -10.74 35.01
CA ILE A 3 7.88 -10.58 33.71
C ILE A 3 7.42 -11.72 32.82
N THR A 4 6.69 -11.39 31.75
CA THR A 4 6.34 -12.36 30.71
C THR A 4 7.56 -12.56 29.83
N LYS A 5 8.11 -13.78 29.87
CA LYS A 5 9.17 -14.18 28.93
C LYS A 5 8.52 -14.77 27.70
N LEU A 6 8.75 -14.17 26.54
CA LEU A 6 8.35 -14.67 25.24
C LEU A 6 9.49 -15.50 24.65
N ALA A 7 9.16 -16.66 24.09
CA ALA A 7 10.06 -17.37 23.20
C ALA A 7 9.97 -16.77 21.79
N TRP A 8 10.99 -16.96 20.97
CA TRP A 8 10.93 -16.48 19.57
C TRP A 8 9.74 -17.03 18.79
N ARG A 9 9.21 -18.20 19.18
CA ARG A 9 8.02 -18.81 18.58
C ARG A 9 6.74 -18.03 18.87
N ASP A 10 6.69 -17.30 19.99
CA ASP A 10 5.55 -16.47 20.35
C ASP A 10 5.47 -15.18 19.51
N LEU A 11 6.56 -14.88 18.78
CA LEU A 11 6.66 -13.69 17.90
C LEU A 11 6.28 -14.00 16.44
N VAL A 12 6.14 -15.27 16.06
CA VAL A 12 5.71 -15.68 14.73
C VAL A 12 4.23 -16.07 14.74
N PRO A 13 3.51 -15.94 13.61
CA PRO A 13 2.12 -16.37 13.56
C PRO A 13 1.99 -17.86 13.83
N ASP A 14 0.89 -18.25 14.50
CA ASP A 14 0.55 -19.64 14.71
C ASP A 14 0.14 -20.27 13.38
N THR A 15 1.07 -20.98 12.75
CA THR A 15 0.83 -21.74 11.53
C THR A 15 0.58 -23.22 11.81
N GLU A 16 0.82 -23.68 13.06
CA GLU A 16 0.66 -25.09 13.43
C GLU A 16 -0.83 -25.49 13.47
N SER A 17 -1.69 -24.58 13.91
CA SER A 17 -3.16 -24.80 13.95
C SER A 17 -3.80 -24.92 12.56
N TYR A 18 -3.13 -24.49 11.50
CA TYR A 18 -3.64 -24.51 10.12
C TYR A 18 -3.02 -25.60 9.24
N GLN A 19 -2.22 -26.52 9.77
CA GLN A 19 -1.54 -27.55 8.97
C GLN A 19 -2.50 -28.46 8.22
N GLU A 20 -3.64 -28.85 8.83
CA GLU A 20 -4.66 -29.64 8.16
C GLU A 20 -5.33 -28.89 7.00
N LEU A 21 -5.49 -27.56 7.16
CA LEU A 21 -5.99 -26.68 6.11
C LEU A 21 -5.03 -26.65 4.91
N PHE A 22 -3.73 -26.42 5.17
CA PHE A 22 -2.72 -26.32 4.11
C PHE A 22 -2.52 -27.61 3.32
N ALA A 23 -2.85 -28.75 3.93
CA ALA A 23 -2.80 -30.05 3.26
C ALA A 23 -4.02 -30.34 2.35
N GLN A 24 -5.06 -29.49 2.37
CA GLN A 24 -6.27 -29.71 1.58
C GLN A 24 -6.01 -29.47 0.08
N PRO A 25 -6.39 -30.45 -0.78
CA PRO A 25 -6.23 -30.31 -2.23
C PRO A 25 -7.01 -29.13 -2.82
N ASP A 26 -8.08 -28.72 -2.14
CA ASP A 26 -8.98 -27.68 -2.61
C ASP A 26 -8.38 -26.25 -2.49
N LEU A 27 -7.35 -26.05 -1.66
CA LEU A 27 -6.59 -24.79 -1.66
C LEU A 27 -5.83 -24.53 -2.95
N ALA A 28 -5.46 -25.61 -3.65
CA ALA A 28 -4.72 -25.53 -4.91
C ALA A 28 -5.63 -25.54 -6.15
N LYS A 29 -6.94 -25.78 -5.99
CA LYS A 29 -7.87 -25.73 -7.11
C LYS A 29 -8.18 -24.29 -7.48
N GLU A 30 -8.35 -24.07 -8.76
CA GLU A 30 -8.87 -22.83 -9.30
C GLU A 30 -10.31 -22.63 -8.80
N HIS A 31 -10.46 -21.89 -7.71
CA HIS A 31 -11.76 -21.46 -7.23
C HIS A 31 -12.19 -20.24 -8.04
N GLU A 32 -13.46 -20.17 -8.36
CA GLU A 32 -14.02 -18.94 -8.89
C GLU A 32 -13.75 -17.82 -7.88
N PHE A 33 -12.96 -16.84 -8.30
CA PHE A 33 -12.59 -15.72 -7.44
C PHE A 33 -13.82 -14.86 -7.15
N ILE A 34 -14.16 -14.72 -5.87
CA ILE A 34 -15.25 -13.87 -5.40
C ILE A 34 -14.64 -12.74 -4.57
N LEU A 35 -14.76 -11.50 -5.08
CA LEU A 35 -14.20 -10.32 -4.41
C LEU A 35 -14.76 -10.14 -2.98
N SER A 36 -16.03 -10.52 -2.74
CA SER A 36 -16.68 -10.38 -1.43
C SER A 36 -15.97 -11.13 -0.29
N ASP A 37 -15.21 -12.18 -0.60
CA ASP A 37 -14.56 -13.00 0.43
C ASP A 37 -13.42 -12.26 1.13
N THR A 38 -12.72 -11.38 0.40
CA THR A 38 -11.62 -10.59 0.94
C THR A 38 -11.89 -9.09 0.96
N GLN A 39 -12.87 -8.61 0.19
CA GLN A 39 -13.19 -7.20 -0.02
C GLN A 39 -14.70 -6.93 0.08
N PRO A 40 -15.36 -7.26 1.20
CA PRO A 40 -16.84 -7.19 1.27
C PRO A 40 -17.39 -5.76 1.10
N ARG A 41 -16.71 -4.75 1.65
CA ARG A 41 -17.13 -3.35 1.52
C ARG A 41 -16.99 -2.85 0.08
N LEU A 42 -15.89 -3.20 -0.56
CA LEU A 42 -15.66 -2.85 -1.96
C LEU A 42 -16.68 -3.54 -2.87
N HIS A 43 -16.90 -4.84 -2.66
CA HIS A 43 -17.92 -5.60 -3.42
C HIS A 43 -19.29 -4.94 -3.34
N TYR A 44 -19.75 -4.60 -2.13
CA TYR A 44 -21.01 -3.91 -1.91
C TYR A 44 -21.06 -2.54 -2.62
N ALA A 45 -19.99 -1.77 -2.56
CA ALA A 45 -19.92 -0.46 -3.24
C ALA A 45 -19.95 -0.60 -4.77
N LEU A 46 -19.31 -1.64 -5.33
CA LEU A 46 -19.38 -1.94 -6.77
C LEU A 46 -20.79 -2.34 -7.21
N GLU A 47 -21.50 -3.16 -6.41
CA GLU A 47 -22.92 -3.48 -6.66
C GLU A 47 -23.78 -2.20 -6.67
N GLN A 48 -23.57 -1.31 -5.70
CA GLN A 48 -24.27 -0.03 -5.66
C GLN A 48 -23.97 0.85 -6.87
N ALA A 49 -22.71 0.91 -7.29
CA ALA A 49 -22.31 1.68 -8.47
C ALA A 49 -22.97 1.16 -9.77
N LEU A 50 -23.23 -0.14 -9.84
CA LEU A 50 -23.95 -0.76 -10.97
C LEU A 50 -25.46 -0.55 -10.90
N SER A 51 -26.01 -0.25 -9.74
CA SER A 51 -27.44 -0.07 -9.55
C SER A 51 -28.02 1.04 -10.46
N PRO A 52 -29.24 0.87 -10.98
CA PRO A 52 -29.98 1.96 -11.64
C PRO A 52 -30.23 3.18 -10.72
N TRP A 53 -30.18 2.96 -9.41
CA TRP A 53 -30.40 3.97 -8.37
C TRP A 53 -29.11 4.59 -7.85
N ALA A 54 -27.98 4.35 -8.51
CA ALA A 54 -26.71 4.97 -8.15
C ALA A 54 -26.84 6.51 -8.18
N THR A 55 -26.36 7.17 -7.13
CA THR A 55 -26.44 8.63 -6.98
C THR A 55 -25.64 9.39 -8.00
N SER A 56 -24.63 8.74 -8.60
CA SER A 56 -23.75 9.30 -9.62
C SER A 56 -23.35 8.21 -10.62
N PRO A 57 -23.09 8.56 -11.89
CA PRO A 57 -22.44 7.66 -12.82
C PRO A 57 -20.93 7.47 -12.52
N PHE A 58 -20.38 8.22 -11.57
CA PHE A 58 -19.00 8.16 -11.14
C PHE A 58 -18.87 7.49 -9.77
N MET A 59 -17.86 6.67 -9.60
CA MET A 59 -17.43 6.10 -8.34
C MET A 59 -15.98 6.49 -8.08
N LEU A 60 -15.65 6.84 -6.84
CA LEU A 60 -14.28 7.09 -6.39
C LEU A 60 -13.78 5.86 -5.63
N LEU A 61 -12.66 5.32 -6.04
CA LEU A 61 -12.08 4.14 -5.44
C LEU A 61 -10.63 4.39 -5.03
N LYS A 62 -10.34 4.28 -3.73
CA LYS A 62 -8.97 4.27 -3.24
C LYS A 62 -8.35 2.90 -3.52
N ALA A 63 -7.41 2.85 -4.42
CA ALA A 63 -6.53 1.71 -4.69
C ALA A 63 -5.26 2.20 -5.39
N PRO A 64 -4.16 1.43 -5.37
CA PRO A 64 -3.02 1.67 -6.23
C PRO A 64 -3.42 1.71 -7.70
N GLU A 65 -2.85 2.65 -8.45
CA GLU A 65 -3.19 2.90 -9.85
C GLU A 65 -2.40 2.01 -10.82
N GLU A 66 -2.03 0.81 -10.36
CA GLU A 66 -1.26 -0.16 -11.13
C GLU A 66 -2.19 -1.05 -11.98
N ALA A 67 -1.67 -1.54 -13.10
CA ALA A 67 -2.45 -2.34 -14.06
C ALA A 67 -3.10 -3.58 -13.43
N GLU A 68 -2.42 -4.22 -12.48
CA GLU A 68 -2.91 -5.38 -11.75
C GLU A 68 -4.19 -5.08 -10.97
N TYR A 69 -4.23 -3.96 -10.26
CA TYR A 69 -5.42 -3.53 -9.52
C TYR A 69 -6.57 -3.18 -10.44
N LEU A 70 -6.30 -2.42 -11.52
CA LEU A 70 -7.33 -2.07 -12.50
C LEU A 70 -7.93 -3.31 -13.16
N THR A 71 -7.08 -4.29 -13.49
CA THR A 71 -7.52 -5.56 -14.08
C THR A 71 -8.37 -6.36 -13.10
N LEU A 72 -7.94 -6.46 -11.83
CA LEU A 72 -8.70 -7.12 -10.76
C LEU A 72 -10.08 -6.50 -10.57
N LEU A 73 -10.14 -5.18 -10.51
CA LEU A 73 -11.40 -4.43 -10.41
C LEU A 73 -12.28 -4.63 -11.64
N GLY A 74 -11.68 -4.65 -12.82
CA GLY A 74 -12.38 -4.95 -14.08
C GLY A 74 -13.01 -6.33 -14.07
N ASP A 75 -12.30 -7.35 -13.58
CA ASP A 75 -12.83 -8.71 -13.47
C ASP A 75 -13.96 -8.80 -12.44
N ALA A 76 -13.81 -8.18 -11.28
CA ALA A 76 -14.86 -8.08 -10.28
C ALA A 76 -16.13 -7.41 -10.85
N MET A 77 -15.96 -6.35 -11.62
CA MET A 77 -17.09 -5.69 -12.31
C MET A 77 -17.75 -6.57 -13.36
N ARG A 78 -16.98 -7.39 -14.09
CA ARG A 78 -17.54 -8.35 -15.06
C ARG A 78 -18.38 -9.42 -14.37
N GLN A 79 -17.93 -9.92 -13.22
CA GLN A 79 -18.69 -10.92 -12.43
C GLN A 79 -20.01 -10.35 -11.88
N LEU A 80 -20.00 -9.11 -11.43
CA LEU A 80 -21.18 -8.42 -10.88
C LEU A 80 -22.22 -8.02 -11.91
N ARG A 81 -21.85 -7.94 -13.19
CA ARG A 81 -22.77 -7.51 -14.23
C ARG A 81 -23.49 -8.70 -14.82
N PRO A 82 -24.83 -8.65 -14.88
CA PRO A 82 -25.59 -9.64 -15.66
C PRO A 82 -25.26 -9.47 -17.15
N GLU A 83 -25.21 -10.57 -17.88
CA GLU A 83 -25.09 -10.54 -19.34
C GLU A 83 -26.23 -9.70 -19.93
N ALA A 84 -25.88 -8.61 -20.59
CA ALA A 84 -26.86 -7.76 -21.27
C ALA A 84 -27.04 -8.24 -22.73
N ASN A 85 -28.26 -8.53 -23.12
CA ASN A 85 -28.63 -8.81 -24.51
C ASN A 85 -28.83 -7.49 -25.32
N ALA A 86 -28.64 -6.34 -24.68
CA ALA A 86 -28.85 -5.03 -25.33
C ALA A 86 -27.59 -4.60 -26.10
N VAL A 87 -27.81 -3.99 -27.24
CA VAL A 87 -26.78 -3.30 -28.03
C VAL A 87 -26.84 -1.80 -27.75
N PHE A 88 -25.69 -1.20 -27.44
CA PHE A 88 -25.54 0.22 -27.17
C PHE A 88 -24.75 0.90 -28.29
N GLY A 89 -25.14 2.13 -28.66
CA GLY A 89 -24.52 2.83 -29.78
C GLY A 89 -25.15 2.45 -31.10
N GLY A 90 -24.35 2.36 -32.16
CA GLY A 90 -24.85 2.09 -33.53
C GLY A 90 -23.73 2.02 -34.54
N GLN A 91 -24.03 2.31 -35.80
CA GLN A 91 -23.10 2.25 -36.91
C GLN A 91 -22.98 3.59 -37.61
N TYR A 92 -21.78 3.95 -38.01
CA TYR A 92 -21.53 5.10 -38.90
C TYR A 92 -21.41 4.64 -40.35
N ARG A 93 -22.28 5.17 -41.22
CA ARG A 93 -22.18 4.97 -42.66
C ARG A 93 -21.50 6.18 -43.30
N ILE A 94 -20.40 5.92 -43.97
CA ILE A 94 -19.58 6.93 -44.62
C ILE A 94 -19.75 6.82 -46.13
N ALA A 95 -20.21 7.91 -46.75
CA ALA A 95 -20.39 8.02 -48.21
C ALA A 95 -19.73 9.33 -48.70
N GLY A 96 -18.45 9.22 -49.07
CA GLY A 96 -17.61 10.37 -49.39
C GLY A 96 -17.42 11.29 -48.19
N ASP A 97 -17.91 12.52 -48.27
CA ASP A 97 -17.87 13.53 -47.20
C ASP A 97 -19.09 13.53 -46.27
N LYS A 98 -20.07 12.64 -46.54
CA LYS A 98 -21.28 12.53 -45.75
C LYS A 98 -21.18 11.34 -44.81
N ILE A 99 -21.46 11.60 -43.55
CA ILE A 99 -21.51 10.59 -42.49
C ILE A 99 -22.89 10.58 -41.86
N ALA A 100 -23.50 9.40 -41.77
CA ALA A 100 -24.77 9.18 -41.10
C ALA A 100 -24.58 8.20 -39.95
N PHE A 101 -25.31 8.39 -38.86
CA PHE A 101 -25.37 7.46 -37.72
C PHE A 101 -26.71 6.73 -37.74
N GLU A 102 -26.66 5.41 -37.62
CA GLU A 102 -27.83 4.55 -37.59
C GLU A 102 -27.75 3.58 -36.40
N PRO A 103 -28.88 3.26 -35.74
CA PRO A 103 -28.91 2.19 -34.73
C PRO A 103 -28.44 0.85 -35.31
N ALA A 104 -27.85 0.01 -34.47
CA ALA A 104 -27.43 -1.34 -34.83
C ALA A 104 -28.21 -2.38 -34.03
N ASP A 105 -28.60 -3.47 -34.72
CA ASP A 105 -29.28 -4.61 -34.10
C ASP A 105 -28.30 -5.62 -33.53
N GLN A 106 -27.03 -5.57 -33.92
CA GLN A 106 -25.96 -6.46 -33.47
C GLN A 106 -24.74 -5.63 -33.08
N ALA A 107 -24.06 -6.10 -32.01
CA ALA A 107 -22.81 -5.50 -31.60
C ALA A 107 -21.70 -5.77 -32.62
N ASP A 108 -20.82 -4.79 -32.77
CA ASP A 108 -19.61 -4.87 -33.56
C ASP A 108 -18.40 -4.42 -32.73
N ASP A 109 -17.19 -4.58 -33.29
CA ASP A 109 -15.95 -4.17 -32.64
C ASP A 109 -15.66 -2.66 -32.77
N ARG A 110 -16.65 -1.86 -33.18
CA ARG A 110 -16.49 -0.43 -33.46
C ARG A 110 -17.35 0.45 -32.55
N PHE A 111 -18.61 0.68 -32.91
CA PHE A 111 -19.47 1.66 -32.23
C PHE A 111 -20.77 1.07 -31.70
N ALA A 112 -21.02 -0.21 -31.97
CA ALA A 112 -22.17 -0.96 -31.45
C ALA A 112 -21.66 -1.93 -30.33
N ALA A 113 -21.71 -1.48 -29.08
CA ALA A 113 -21.14 -2.20 -27.95
C ALA A 113 -22.16 -3.05 -27.19
N LYS A 114 -21.69 -4.04 -26.43
CA LYS A 114 -22.49 -4.87 -25.51
C LYS A 114 -22.48 -4.38 -24.05
N GLY A 115 -21.91 -3.23 -23.80
CA GLY A 115 -21.76 -2.73 -22.44
C GLY A 115 -20.64 -3.41 -21.67
N GLU A 116 -19.48 -3.52 -22.26
CA GLU A 116 -18.32 -4.18 -21.64
C GLU A 116 -17.71 -3.39 -20.49
N VAL A 117 -16.89 -4.07 -19.68
CA VAL A 117 -16.03 -3.46 -18.67
C VAL A 117 -14.66 -3.26 -19.28
N ILE A 118 -14.27 -2.00 -19.44
CA ILE A 118 -12.98 -1.61 -19.99
C ILE A 118 -12.11 -1.02 -18.87
N THR A 119 -10.84 -1.39 -18.84
CA THR A 119 -9.87 -0.86 -17.90
C THR A 119 -8.82 -0.02 -18.63
N ALA A 120 -8.43 1.10 -18.03
CA ALA A 120 -7.46 2.03 -18.60
C ALA A 120 -6.53 2.59 -17.52
N ASN A 121 -5.24 2.25 -17.61
CA ASN A 121 -4.23 2.79 -16.69
C ASN A 121 -3.75 4.17 -17.18
N TRP A 122 -2.96 4.19 -18.27
CA TRP A 122 -2.58 5.43 -18.95
C TRP A 122 -3.17 5.42 -20.35
N VAL A 123 -3.80 6.53 -20.72
CA VAL A 123 -4.42 6.67 -22.04
C VAL A 123 -4.22 8.07 -22.62
N GLU A 124 -4.11 8.12 -23.93
CA GLU A 124 -4.11 9.36 -24.69
C GLU A 124 -5.49 9.66 -25.28
N ALA A 125 -5.69 10.90 -25.71
CA ALA A 125 -6.99 11.38 -26.18
C ALA A 125 -7.59 10.52 -27.32
N GLU A 126 -6.78 10.13 -28.31
CA GLU A 126 -7.25 9.27 -29.41
C GLU A 126 -7.61 7.86 -28.95
N GLN A 127 -6.89 7.32 -27.97
CA GLN A 127 -7.20 6.01 -27.43
C GLN A 127 -8.51 6.02 -26.63
N LEU A 128 -8.73 7.08 -25.85
CA LEU A 128 -9.93 7.18 -25.01
C LEU A 128 -11.17 7.51 -25.84
N PHE A 129 -11.07 8.49 -26.74
CA PHE A 129 -12.22 9.04 -27.47
C PHE A 129 -12.31 8.63 -28.93
N GLY A 130 -11.36 7.88 -29.44
CA GLY A 130 -11.27 7.56 -30.85
C GLY A 130 -10.86 8.76 -31.71
N CYS A 131 -10.74 8.57 -32.99
CA CYS A 131 -10.34 9.63 -33.90
C CYS A 131 -10.98 9.48 -35.28
N LEU A 132 -11.04 10.61 -35.98
CA LEU A 132 -11.36 10.66 -37.41
C LEU A 132 -10.04 10.81 -38.18
N ARG A 133 -9.80 9.92 -39.14
CA ARG A 133 -8.64 9.99 -40.03
C ARG A 133 -9.10 10.14 -41.48
N GLN A 134 -8.36 10.93 -42.24
CA GLN A 134 -8.52 11.08 -43.65
C GLN A 134 -7.23 10.75 -44.37
N PHE A 135 -7.29 9.80 -45.31
CA PHE A 135 -6.15 9.41 -46.12
C PHE A 135 -6.61 9.23 -47.60
N ASN A 136 -5.93 9.87 -48.54
CA ASN A 136 -6.25 9.84 -49.96
C ASN A 136 -7.73 10.16 -50.27
N GLY A 137 -8.37 11.03 -49.50
CA GLY A 137 -9.77 11.37 -49.64
C GLY A 137 -10.75 10.40 -48.97
N GLU A 138 -10.28 9.27 -48.48
CA GLU A 138 -11.12 8.34 -47.72
C GLU A 138 -11.13 8.71 -46.23
N ILE A 139 -12.30 8.72 -45.63
CA ILE A 139 -12.55 9.03 -44.24
C ILE A 139 -12.77 7.73 -43.48
N THR A 140 -12.12 7.59 -42.35
CA THR A 140 -12.30 6.49 -41.40
C THR A 140 -12.54 7.03 -40.00
N LEU A 141 -13.48 6.42 -39.27
CA LEU A 141 -13.74 6.65 -37.87
C LEU A 141 -13.16 5.47 -37.05
N GLN A 142 -12.35 5.77 -36.10
CA GLN A 142 -11.82 4.77 -35.16
C GLN A 142 -12.46 4.94 -33.80
N PRO A 143 -13.03 3.88 -33.21
CA PRO A 143 -13.59 3.95 -31.85
C PRO A 143 -12.50 4.09 -30.82
N GLY A 144 -12.82 4.77 -29.71
CA GLY A 144 -12.01 4.78 -28.51
C GLY A 144 -12.60 3.87 -27.43
N LEU A 145 -11.93 3.83 -26.28
CA LEU A 145 -12.33 2.99 -25.15
C LEU A 145 -13.74 3.34 -24.64
N VAL A 146 -14.14 4.61 -24.67
CA VAL A 146 -15.51 5.02 -24.29
C VAL A 146 -16.58 4.40 -25.16
N HIS A 147 -16.29 4.19 -26.45
CA HIS A 147 -17.23 3.53 -27.38
C HIS A 147 -17.34 2.04 -27.07
N GLN A 148 -16.24 1.38 -26.81
CA GLN A 148 -16.20 -0.04 -26.43
C GLN A 148 -16.92 -0.28 -25.09
N ALA A 149 -16.77 0.65 -24.14
CA ALA A 149 -17.43 0.60 -22.84
C ALA A 149 -18.89 1.10 -22.86
N ASN A 150 -19.44 1.53 -24.00
CA ASN A 150 -20.79 2.08 -24.08
C ASN A 150 -21.84 1.09 -23.56
N GLY A 151 -22.71 1.53 -22.67
CA GLY A 151 -23.63 0.71 -21.89
C GLY A 151 -23.00 -0.06 -20.73
N GLY A 152 -21.70 0.11 -20.50
CA GLY A 152 -20.89 -0.61 -19.54
C GLY A 152 -20.20 0.26 -18.52
N VAL A 153 -18.96 -0.13 -18.21
CA VAL A 153 -18.15 0.49 -17.17
C VAL A 153 -16.73 0.75 -17.68
N LEU A 154 -16.25 1.96 -17.46
CA LEU A 154 -14.85 2.31 -17.62
C LEU A 154 -14.18 2.41 -16.24
N VAL A 155 -13.18 1.58 -15.98
CA VAL A 155 -12.31 1.65 -14.82
C VAL A 155 -11.03 2.36 -15.23
N ILE A 156 -10.80 3.57 -14.73
CA ILE A 156 -9.71 4.42 -15.20
C ILE A 156 -8.92 5.00 -14.04
N SER A 157 -7.58 5.07 -14.21
CA SER A 157 -6.67 5.72 -13.28
C SER A 157 -6.91 7.23 -13.23
N LEU A 158 -6.99 7.80 -12.02
CA LEU A 158 -7.08 9.24 -11.83
C LEU A 158 -5.83 9.97 -12.31
N ARG A 159 -4.64 9.36 -12.17
CA ARG A 159 -3.38 9.97 -12.60
C ARG A 159 -3.39 10.39 -14.06
N THR A 160 -3.97 9.57 -14.94
CA THR A 160 -4.07 9.90 -16.37
C THR A 160 -4.98 11.11 -16.62
N LEU A 161 -6.04 11.26 -15.83
CA LEU A 161 -6.99 12.39 -15.97
C LEU A 161 -6.47 13.68 -15.33
N LEU A 162 -5.80 13.58 -14.18
CA LEU A 162 -5.18 14.74 -13.51
C LEU A 162 -4.01 15.30 -14.32
N ALA A 163 -3.22 14.41 -14.95
CA ALA A 163 -2.13 14.83 -15.85
C ALA A 163 -2.65 15.48 -17.16
N GLN A 164 -3.88 15.20 -17.54
CA GLN A 164 -4.49 15.65 -18.79
C GLN A 164 -5.90 16.23 -18.52
N PRO A 165 -6.04 17.43 -17.96
CA PRO A 165 -7.33 17.97 -17.52
C PRO A 165 -8.39 18.05 -18.63
N LEU A 166 -7.99 18.25 -19.90
CA LEU A 166 -8.91 18.27 -21.03
C LEU A 166 -9.55 16.91 -21.28
N LEU A 167 -8.86 15.80 -21.01
CA LEU A 167 -9.46 14.46 -21.06
C LEU A 167 -10.58 14.33 -20.03
N TRP A 168 -10.31 14.79 -18.81
CA TRP A 168 -11.31 14.75 -17.75
C TRP A 168 -12.54 15.57 -18.09
N MET A 169 -12.37 16.82 -18.49
CA MET A 169 -13.49 17.71 -18.86
C MET A 169 -14.36 17.09 -19.96
N ARG A 170 -13.74 16.49 -20.96
CA ARG A 170 -14.45 15.84 -22.05
C ARG A 170 -15.15 14.55 -21.59
N LEU A 171 -14.49 13.70 -20.83
CA LEU A 171 -15.08 12.48 -20.27
C LEU A 171 -16.28 12.82 -19.38
N LYS A 172 -16.15 13.80 -18.49
CA LYS A 172 -17.23 14.30 -17.63
C LYS A 172 -18.44 14.74 -18.45
N ALA A 173 -18.21 15.52 -19.50
CA ALA A 173 -19.28 16.01 -20.36
C ALA A 173 -20.01 14.86 -21.10
N ILE A 174 -19.26 13.89 -21.62
CA ILE A 174 -19.83 12.71 -22.31
C ILE A 174 -20.71 11.91 -21.35
N VAL A 175 -20.20 11.61 -20.14
CA VAL A 175 -20.92 10.81 -19.14
C VAL A 175 -22.14 11.55 -18.61
N SER A 176 -22.05 12.85 -18.34
CA SER A 176 -23.13 13.66 -17.79
C SER A 176 -24.28 13.91 -18.81
N HIS A 177 -23.94 13.99 -20.07
CA HIS A 177 -24.97 14.23 -21.14
C HIS A 177 -25.43 12.93 -21.82
N GLU A 178 -24.87 11.80 -21.47
CA GLU A 178 -25.10 10.48 -22.11
C GLU A 178 -24.97 10.55 -23.66
N ARG A 179 -24.01 11.36 -24.11
CA ARG A 179 -23.84 11.68 -25.54
C ARG A 179 -22.37 11.87 -25.89
N PHE A 180 -21.95 11.27 -26.98
CA PHE A 180 -20.63 11.49 -27.57
C PHE A 180 -20.71 12.40 -28.78
N ASP A 181 -19.99 13.52 -28.73
CA ASP A 181 -19.79 14.45 -29.83
C ASP A 181 -18.36 14.36 -30.35
N TRP A 182 -18.23 14.30 -31.67
CA TRP A 182 -16.92 14.31 -32.32
C TRP A 182 -16.38 15.75 -32.34
N VAL A 183 -15.23 15.95 -31.72
CA VAL A 183 -14.54 17.25 -31.70
C VAL A 183 -13.07 17.05 -32.09
N ALA A 184 -12.48 18.05 -32.70
CA ALA A 184 -11.06 18.05 -33.01
C ALA A 184 -10.23 18.09 -31.71
N PHE A 185 -9.13 17.35 -31.69
CA PHE A 185 -8.18 17.40 -30.54
C PHE A 185 -7.32 18.68 -30.58
N ASP A 186 -7.15 19.26 -31.75
CA ASP A 186 -6.42 20.49 -32.00
C ASP A 186 -7.35 21.47 -32.69
N GLU A 187 -7.65 22.58 -32.04
CA GLU A 187 -8.52 23.63 -32.58
C GLU A 187 -8.01 24.23 -33.90
N SER A 188 -6.68 24.21 -34.12
CA SER A 188 -6.06 24.64 -35.35
C SER A 188 -6.30 23.69 -36.54
N ARG A 189 -6.76 22.47 -36.25
CA ARG A 189 -7.03 21.42 -37.23
C ARG A 189 -8.45 20.89 -37.06
N PRO A 190 -9.44 21.63 -37.54
CA PRO A 190 -10.84 21.22 -37.46
C PRO A 190 -11.09 19.88 -38.18
N LEU A 191 -12.14 19.19 -37.77
CA LEU A 191 -12.54 17.96 -38.43
C LEU A 191 -12.85 18.25 -39.91
N PRO A 192 -12.37 17.41 -40.83
CA PRO A 192 -12.59 17.65 -42.29
C PRO A 192 -14.06 17.55 -42.70
N VAL A 193 -14.87 16.85 -41.92
CA VAL A 193 -16.31 16.65 -42.13
C VAL A 193 -17.06 16.69 -40.81
N SER A 194 -18.36 17.01 -40.87
CA SER A 194 -19.23 16.91 -39.70
C SER A 194 -19.62 15.45 -39.44
N VAL A 195 -19.45 14.99 -38.21
CA VAL A 195 -19.83 13.65 -37.79
C VAL A 195 -21.02 13.76 -36.84
N PRO A 196 -22.12 13.04 -37.07
CA PRO A 196 -23.26 13.03 -36.17
C PRO A 196 -22.87 12.51 -34.79
N PRO A 197 -23.43 13.05 -33.70
CA PRO A 197 -23.23 12.51 -32.37
C PRO A 197 -23.88 11.14 -32.22
N MET A 198 -23.46 10.39 -31.19
CA MET A 198 -24.05 9.11 -30.84
C MET A 198 -24.44 9.05 -29.37
N PRO A 199 -25.48 8.28 -29.00
CA PRO A 199 -25.81 8.00 -27.62
C PRO A 199 -24.67 7.22 -26.97
N LEU A 200 -24.24 7.64 -25.77
CA LEU A 200 -23.20 6.97 -25.03
C LEU A 200 -23.53 7.02 -23.55
N LYS A 201 -23.87 5.88 -22.98
CA LYS A 201 -24.17 5.73 -21.56
C LYS A 201 -23.07 4.94 -20.91
N LEU A 202 -22.42 5.54 -19.91
CA LEU A 202 -21.21 4.97 -19.31
C LEU A 202 -21.22 5.22 -17.81
N LYS A 203 -20.82 4.20 -17.04
CA LYS A 203 -20.42 4.36 -15.66
C LYS A 203 -18.90 4.39 -15.57
N VAL A 204 -18.34 5.20 -14.69
CA VAL A 204 -16.91 5.40 -14.57
C VAL A 204 -16.46 5.18 -13.15
N ILE A 205 -15.50 4.29 -12.96
CA ILE A 205 -14.80 4.09 -11.70
C ILE A 205 -13.45 4.79 -11.80
N LEU A 206 -13.27 5.83 -10.99
CA LEU A 206 -12.05 6.61 -10.89
C LEU A 206 -11.19 6.00 -9.77
N VAL A 207 -10.09 5.38 -10.16
CA VAL A 207 -9.16 4.72 -9.24
C VAL A 207 -7.99 5.64 -8.96
N GLY A 208 -7.70 5.87 -7.68
CA GLY A 208 -6.59 6.74 -7.29
C GLY A 208 -6.08 6.44 -5.88
N GLU A 209 -4.83 6.81 -5.65
CA GLU A 209 -4.26 6.91 -4.32
C GLU A 209 -4.86 8.10 -3.56
N ARG A 210 -4.64 8.19 -2.24
CA ARG A 210 -5.21 9.25 -1.41
C ARG A 210 -4.88 10.64 -1.89
N GLU A 211 -3.67 10.88 -2.35
CA GLU A 211 -3.25 12.20 -2.89
C GLU A 211 -4.02 12.53 -4.16
N SER A 212 -4.08 11.60 -5.13
CA SER A 212 -4.85 11.79 -6.36
C SER A 212 -6.34 12.02 -6.10
N LEU A 213 -6.91 11.31 -5.12
CA LEU A 213 -8.30 11.49 -4.70
C LEU A 213 -8.54 12.85 -4.02
N ALA A 214 -7.60 13.31 -3.20
CA ALA A 214 -7.66 14.63 -2.58
C ALA A 214 -7.60 15.74 -3.63
N ASP A 215 -6.66 15.68 -4.57
CA ASP A 215 -6.54 16.61 -5.69
C ASP A 215 -7.83 16.63 -6.54
N PHE A 216 -8.38 15.45 -6.80
CA PHE A 216 -9.65 15.34 -7.53
C PHE A 216 -10.84 15.94 -6.76
N GLN A 217 -10.91 15.70 -5.45
CA GLN A 217 -11.97 16.27 -4.61
C GLN A 217 -11.90 17.81 -4.56
N ASP A 218 -10.70 18.37 -4.53
CA ASP A 218 -10.50 19.82 -4.60
C ASP A 218 -10.91 20.39 -5.95
N MET A 219 -10.66 19.64 -7.04
CA MET A 219 -11.04 20.04 -8.39
C MET A 219 -12.55 19.89 -8.68
N GLU A 220 -13.18 18.87 -8.12
CA GLU A 220 -14.58 18.47 -8.41
C GLU A 220 -15.38 18.18 -7.13
N PRO A 221 -15.53 19.15 -6.21
CA PRO A 221 -16.13 18.90 -4.88
C PRO A 221 -17.58 18.40 -4.96
N GLU A 222 -18.39 18.95 -5.87
CA GLU A 222 -19.79 18.55 -6.01
C GLU A 222 -19.94 17.12 -6.54
N LEU A 223 -19.09 16.73 -7.48
CA LEU A 223 -19.09 15.37 -8.01
C LEU A 223 -18.60 14.37 -6.94
N ALA A 224 -17.56 14.72 -6.23
CA ALA A 224 -17.00 13.88 -5.16
C ALA A 224 -18.02 13.65 -4.04
N GLU A 225 -18.84 14.65 -3.69
CA GLU A 225 -19.92 14.52 -2.69
C GLU A 225 -20.99 13.52 -3.11
N GLN A 226 -21.31 13.45 -4.42
CA GLN A 226 -22.36 12.59 -4.96
C GLN A 226 -21.86 11.20 -5.34
N ALA A 227 -20.58 11.04 -5.59
CA ALA A 227 -19.97 9.78 -6.02
C ALA A 227 -20.01 8.73 -4.90
N ILE A 228 -20.23 7.48 -5.29
CA ILE A 228 -20.02 6.35 -4.37
C ILE A 228 -18.52 6.23 -4.11
N TYR A 229 -18.14 6.08 -2.84
CA TYR A 229 -16.76 5.92 -2.43
C TYR A 229 -16.54 4.55 -1.80
N SER A 230 -15.39 3.92 -2.10
CA SER A 230 -14.87 2.75 -1.40
C SER A 230 -13.35 2.67 -1.47
N GLU A 231 -12.79 1.73 -0.73
CA GLU A 231 -11.35 1.47 -0.71
C GLU A 231 -11.07 0.00 -0.97
N PHE A 232 -9.95 -0.28 -1.62
CA PHE A 232 -9.35 -1.60 -1.60
C PHE A 232 -8.66 -1.78 -0.25
N GLU A 233 -9.05 -2.80 0.50
CA GLU A 233 -8.44 -3.13 1.78
C GLU A 233 -7.13 -3.88 1.52
N ASP A 234 -6.01 -3.28 1.95
CA ASP A 234 -4.66 -3.77 1.62
C ASP A 234 -4.27 -5.04 2.39
N ASN A 235 -4.96 -5.32 3.50
CA ASN A 235 -4.67 -6.40 4.42
C ASN A 235 -5.95 -7.13 4.87
N LEU A 236 -5.80 -8.41 5.19
CA LEU A 236 -6.84 -9.26 5.78
C LEU A 236 -6.44 -9.65 7.19
N GLN A 237 -7.30 -9.37 8.17
CA GLN A 237 -7.11 -9.86 9.53
C GLN A 237 -7.52 -11.33 9.63
N ILE A 238 -6.63 -12.17 10.13
CA ILE A 238 -6.84 -13.61 10.30
C ILE A 238 -7.37 -13.86 11.71
N VAL A 239 -8.64 -14.25 11.79
CA VAL A 239 -9.31 -14.50 13.08
C VAL A 239 -9.67 -15.98 13.27
N ASP A 240 -9.73 -16.75 12.18
CA ASP A 240 -10.13 -18.16 12.18
C ASP A 240 -9.65 -18.90 10.93
N ALA A 241 -10.04 -20.17 10.81
CA ALA A 241 -9.69 -21.00 9.67
C ALA A 241 -10.39 -20.55 8.37
N GLU A 242 -11.54 -19.88 8.45
CA GLU A 242 -12.25 -19.37 7.27
C GLU A 242 -11.47 -18.22 6.64
N THR A 243 -11.07 -17.22 7.42
CA THR A 243 -10.26 -16.08 6.95
C THR A 243 -8.89 -16.53 6.45
N MET A 244 -8.26 -17.52 7.09
CA MET A 244 -7.02 -18.12 6.57
C MET A 244 -7.26 -18.82 5.21
N THR A 245 -8.36 -19.54 5.05
CA THR A 245 -8.74 -20.18 3.77
C THR A 245 -8.92 -19.13 2.68
N GLN A 246 -9.65 -18.07 2.95
CA GLN A 246 -9.88 -16.96 2.03
C GLN A 246 -8.55 -16.32 1.58
N TRP A 247 -7.61 -16.12 2.50
CA TRP A 247 -6.30 -15.60 2.14
C TRP A 247 -5.50 -16.57 1.27
N CYS A 248 -5.47 -17.85 1.60
CA CYS A 248 -4.79 -18.87 0.81
C CYS A 248 -5.36 -18.96 -0.62
N GLN A 249 -6.69 -18.90 -0.77
CA GLN A 249 -7.37 -18.87 -2.06
C GLN A 249 -7.04 -17.63 -2.86
N TRP A 250 -7.00 -16.46 -2.20
CA TRP A 250 -6.57 -15.19 -2.81
C TRP A 250 -5.15 -15.29 -3.37
N VAL A 251 -4.21 -15.82 -2.58
CA VAL A 251 -2.81 -16.03 -2.99
C VAL A 251 -2.72 -16.96 -4.19
N THR A 252 -3.39 -18.12 -4.10
CA THR A 252 -3.39 -19.13 -5.17
C THR A 252 -4.00 -18.58 -6.45
N HIS A 253 -5.13 -17.89 -6.36
CA HIS A 253 -5.78 -17.23 -7.49
C HIS A 253 -4.85 -16.19 -8.14
N THR A 254 -4.19 -15.34 -7.32
CA THR A 254 -3.27 -14.31 -7.82
C THR A 254 -2.07 -14.93 -8.54
N ALA A 255 -1.52 -16.03 -8.03
CA ALA A 255 -0.42 -16.74 -8.66
C ALA A 255 -0.85 -17.40 -9.98
N THR A 256 -1.92 -18.18 -9.99
CA THR A 256 -2.40 -18.93 -11.17
C THR A 256 -2.85 -18.00 -12.28
N ARG A 257 -3.53 -16.90 -11.97
CA ARG A 257 -3.90 -15.86 -12.93
C ARG A 257 -2.71 -15.27 -13.67
N ASN A 258 -1.56 -15.17 -13.00
CA ASN A 258 -0.32 -14.67 -13.58
C ASN A 258 0.56 -15.78 -14.21
N ASN A 259 0.04 -17.00 -14.36
CA ASN A 259 0.78 -18.19 -14.82
C ASN A 259 2.03 -18.45 -13.97
N LEU A 260 1.93 -18.26 -12.67
CA LEU A 260 2.99 -18.48 -11.69
C LEU A 260 2.71 -19.77 -10.90
N PRO A 261 3.75 -20.42 -10.39
CA PRO A 261 3.56 -21.57 -9.50
C PRO A 261 2.86 -21.13 -8.20
N TYR A 262 2.14 -22.05 -7.58
CA TYR A 262 1.43 -21.80 -6.32
C TYR A 262 2.06 -22.59 -5.15
N PRO A 263 1.77 -22.25 -3.88
CA PRO A 263 2.43 -22.86 -2.74
C PRO A 263 2.08 -24.35 -2.59
N ALA A 264 3.08 -25.19 -2.37
CA ALA A 264 2.90 -26.52 -1.83
C ALA A 264 2.48 -26.42 -0.34
N PRO A 265 1.90 -27.48 0.24
CA PRO A 265 1.40 -27.44 1.62
C PRO A 265 2.42 -26.97 2.68
N ASP A 266 3.68 -27.32 2.53
CA ASP A 266 4.78 -26.94 3.43
C ASP A 266 5.26 -25.50 3.23
N ALA A 267 4.99 -24.90 2.08
CA ALA A 267 5.42 -23.55 1.74
C ALA A 267 4.61 -22.47 2.45
N TRP A 268 3.39 -22.74 2.83
CA TRP A 268 2.51 -21.75 3.47
C TRP A 268 3.11 -21.15 4.73
N GLN A 269 3.78 -21.95 5.57
CA GLN A 269 4.42 -21.43 6.77
C GLN A 269 5.49 -20.39 6.47
N VAL A 270 6.30 -20.60 5.42
CA VAL A 270 7.35 -19.66 5.03
C VAL A 270 6.74 -18.40 4.46
N LEU A 271 5.73 -18.53 3.61
CA LEU A 271 5.05 -17.40 3.00
C LEU A 271 4.31 -16.53 4.03
N ILE A 272 3.63 -17.16 5.00
CA ILE A 272 2.92 -16.45 6.07
C ILE A 272 3.89 -15.66 6.96
N ARG A 273 5.06 -16.22 7.29
CA ARG A 273 6.08 -15.47 8.04
C ARG A 273 6.56 -14.23 7.28
N GLU A 274 6.79 -14.36 5.99
CA GLU A 274 7.17 -13.21 5.16
C GLU A 274 6.01 -12.21 5.00
N ALA A 275 4.78 -12.69 4.93
CA ALA A 275 3.58 -11.86 4.89
C ALA A 275 3.41 -11.03 6.17
N VAL A 276 3.56 -11.66 7.34
CA VAL A 276 3.53 -10.97 8.65
C VAL A 276 4.67 -9.97 8.78
N ARG A 277 5.87 -10.32 8.29
CA ARG A 277 7.00 -9.38 8.24
C ARG A 277 6.69 -8.16 7.38
N TYR A 278 5.97 -8.35 6.27
CA TYR A 278 5.55 -7.27 5.38
C TYR A 278 4.50 -6.36 6.02
N THR A 279 3.49 -6.93 6.68
CA THR A 279 2.43 -6.14 7.33
C THR A 279 2.87 -5.49 8.64
N GLY A 280 3.84 -6.09 9.33
CA GLY A 280 4.26 -5.70 10.67
C GLY A 280 3.31 -6.13 11.79
N GLU A 281 2.29 -6.94 11.47
CA GLU A 281 1.25 -7.38 12.43
C GLU A 281 1.06 -8.90 12.36
N GLN A 282 1.06 -9.55 13.53
CA GLN A 282 1.08 -11.01 13.66
C GLN A 282 -0.15 -11.71 13.05
N ASP A 283 -1.32 -11.09 13.17
CA ASP A 283 -2.59 -11.67 12.74
C ASP A 283 -3.12 -11.02 11.43
N THR A 284 -2.24 -10.36 10.69
CA THR A 284 -2.65 -9.61 9.49
C THR A 284 -1.82 -10.03 8.28
N LEU A 285 -2.49 -10.43 7.21
CA LEU A 285 -1.84 -10.87 5.99
C LEU A 285 -2.17 -9.95 4.80
N PRO A 286 -1.21 -9.69 3.88
CA PRO A 286 -1.40 -8.72 2.80
C PRO A 286 -2.31 -9.28 1.69
N LEU A 287 -3.16 -8.40 1.17
CA LEU A 287 -3.97 -8.64 -0.03
C LEU A 287 -3.39 -7.98 -1.28
N ASN A 288 -2.26 -7.28 -1.15
CA ASN A 288 -1.57 -6.61 -2.24
C ASN A 288 -1.15 -7.60 -3.34
N PRO A 289 -1.77 -7.57 -4.54
CA PRO A 289 -1.47 -8.52 -5.61
C PRO A 289 -0.05 -8.37 -6.16
N LEU A 290 0.55 -7.17 -6.09
CA LEU A 290 1.92 -6.93 -6.51
C LEU A 290 2.92 -7.59 -5.56
N TRP A 291 2.68 -7.49 -4.25
CA TRP A 291 3.51 -8.18 -3.27
C TRP A 291 3.44 -9.69 -3.46
N ILE A 292 2.24 -10.26 -3.62
CA ILE A 292 2.03 -11.69 -3.86
C ILE A 292 2.75 -12.11 -5.15
N THR A 293 2.50 -11.42 -6.24
CA THR A 293 3.11 -11.73 -7.55
C THR A 293 4.64 -11.69 -7.48
N ARG A 294 5.20 -10.73 -6.73
CA ARG A 294 6.65 -10.64 -6.53
C ARG A 294 7.21 -11.91 -5.86
N GLN A 295 6.55 -12.42 -4.80
CA GLN A 295 7.01 -13.65 -4.13
C GLN A 295 7.13 -14.80 -5.12
N PHE A 296 6.08 -14.99 -5.94
CA PHE A 296 6.02 -16.11 -6.88
C PHE A 296 6.91 -15.91 -8.11
N LYS A 297 7.09 -14.70 -8.61
CA LYS A 297 8.04 -14.42 -9.69
C LYS A 297 9.49 -14.67 -9.27
N GLU A 298 9.86 -14.34 -8.04
CA GLU A 298 11.21 -14.55 -7.55
C GLU A 298 11.50 -16.02 -7.21
N VAL A 299 10.51 -16.80 -6.77
CA VAL A 299 10.70 -18.24 -6.49
C VAL A 299 10.56 -19.11 -7.73
N ALA A 300 9.80 -18.69 -8.74
CA ALA A 300 9.50 -19.49 -9.94
C ALA A 300 10.75 -20.10 -10.62
N PRO A 301 11.90 -19.41 -10.77
CA PRO A 301 13.10 -20.00 -11.35
C PRO A 301 13.67 -21.18 -10.55
N LEU A 302 13.29 -21.33 -9.29
CA LEU A 302 13.74 -22.43 -8.42
C LEU A 302 12.76 -23.61 -8.42
N CYS A 303 11.58 -23.45 -9.02
CA CYS A 303 10.52 -24.48 -9.00
C CYS A 303 10.61 -25.38 -10.22
N GLU A 304 10.42 -26.69 -10.02
CA GLU A 304 10.40 -27.70 -11.07
C GLU A 304 8.96 -28.13 -11.40
N GLY A 305 8.04 -27.19 -11.61
CA GLY A 305 6.64 -27.50 -11.89
C GLY A 305 5.68 -26.41 -11.51
N GLU A 306 4.42 -26.81 -11.23
CA GLU A 306 3.34 -25.86 -10.91
C GLU A 306 3.32 -25.43 -9.45
N THR A 307 4.12 -26.04 -8.57
CA THR A 307 4.14 -25.77 -7.13
C THR A 307 5.52 -25.38 -6.64
N CYS A 308 5.58 -24.57 -5.60
CA CYS A 308 6.79 -24.21 -4.87
C CYS A 308 6.72 -24.71 -3.44
N ASN A 309 7.79 -25.38 -2.97
CA ASN A 309 7.89 -25.90 -1.62
C ASN A 309 8.60 -24.94 -0.65
N ALA A 310 8.62 -25.31 0.63
CA ALA A 310 9.24 -24.50 1.69
C ALA A 310 10.73 -24.24 1.47
N GLU A 311 11.49 -25.23 0.95
CA GLU A 311 12.92 -25.09 0.72
C GLU A 311 13.22 -24.07 -0.39
N GLN A 312 12.45 -24.10 -1.47
CA GLN A 312 12.56 -23.17 -2.60
C GLN A 312 12.23 -21.73 -2.16
N PHE A 313 11.15 -21.55 -1.39
CA PHE A 313 10.84 -20.23 -0.83
C PHE A 313 11.92 -19.73 0.13
N SER A 314 12.41 -20.60 1.02
CA SER A 314 13.47 -20.22 1.97
C SER A 314 14.76 -19.83 1.25
N LEU A 315 15.14 -20.57 0.20
CA LEU A 315 16.29 -20.25 -0.62
C LEU A 315 16.12 -18.92 -1.36
N MET A 316 14.94 -18.67 -1.93
CA MET A 316 14.63 -17.40 -2.59
C MET A 316 14.74 -16.23 -1.60
N LEU A 317 14.17 -16.36 -0.40
CA LEU A 317 14.25 -15.32 0.63
C LEU A 317 15.69 -15.05 1.08
N ALA A 318 16.51 -16.10 1.25
CA ALA A 318 17.92 -15.94 1.59
C ALA A 318 18.72 -15.23 0.46
N GLN A 319 18.44 -15.56 -0.81
CA GLN A 319 19.05 -14.87 -1.95
C GLN A 319 18.64 -13.40 -2.03
N ARG A 320 17.38 -13.10 -1.74
CA ARG A 320 16.86 -11.72 -1.66
C ARG A 320 17.53 -10.94 -0.54
N GLU A 321 17.61 -11.51 0.64
CA GLU A 321 18.25 -10.90 1.80
C GLU A 321 19.73 -10.60 1.53
N TRP A 322 20.46 -11.54 0.95
CA TRP A 322 21.86 -11.33 0.55
C TRP A 322 22.00 -10.20 -0.50
N ARG A 323 21.15 -10.18 -1.51
CA ARG A 323 21.17 -9.16 -2.58
C ARG A 323 20.87 -7.74 -2.03
N GLU A 324 19.94 -7.65 -1.10
CA GLU A 324 19.46 -6.39 -0.52
C GLU A 324 20.22 -5.99 0.76
N GLY A 325 21.06 -6.86 1.32
CA GLY A 325 21.68 -6.72 2.63
C GLY A 325 22.96 -5.88 2.69
N PHE A 326 23.47 -5.38 1.57
CA PHE A 326 24.79 -4.72 1.53
C PHE A 326 24.97 -3.59 2.55
N LEU A 327 23.98 -2.69 2.69
CA LEU A 327 24.07 -1.58 3.64
C LEU A 327 24.03 -2.06 5.09
N ALA A 328 23.14 -3.01 5.41
CA ALA A 328 23.05 -3.59 6.75
C ALA A 328 24.37 -4.30 7.15
N GLU A 329 24.97 -5.05 6.22
CA GLU A 329 26.28 -5.68 6.45
C GLU A 329 27.38 -4.65 6.71
N ARG A 330 27.42 -3.54 5.94
CA ARG A 330 28.42 -2.47 6.15
C ARG A 330 28.29 -1.83 7.53
N MET A 331 27.06 -1.52 7.95
CA MET A 331 26.84 -0.93 9.28
C MET A 331 27.18 -1.92 10.40
N GLN A 332 26.87 -3.19 10.22
CA GLN A 332 27.27 -4.22 11.18
C GLN A 332 28.81 -4.37 11.25
N ASP A 333 29.51 -4.28 10.13
CA ASP A 333 30.97 -4.33 10.09
C ASP A 333 31.60 -3.17 10.87
N GLU A 334 31.03 -1.97 10.86
CA GLU A 334 31.51 -0.83 11.64
C GLU A 334 31.48 -1.10 13.15
N ILE A 335 30.44 -1.80 13.62
CA ILE A 335 30.34 -2.26 15.02
C ILE A 335 31.35 -3.37 15.31
N LEU A 336 31.42 -4.39 14.45
CA LEU A 336 32.32 -5.53 14.62
C LEU A 336 33.80 -5.14 14.54
N GLN A 337 34.13 -4.10 13.81
CA GLN A 337 35.48 -3.52 13.69
C GLN A 337 35.79 -2.47 14.76
N GLU A 338 34.89 -2.30 15.73
CA GLU A 338 35.01 -1.33 16.82
C GLU A 338 35.15 0.14 16.35
N GLN A 339 34.65 0.46 15.15
CA GLN A 339 34.54 1.85 14.68
C GLN A 339 33.37 2.55 15.37
N ILE A 340 32.28 1.83 15.61
CA ILE A 340 31.16 2.21 16.49
C ILE A 340 31.23 1.34 17.72
N LEU A 341 31.32 1.96 18.89
CA LEU A 341 31.48 1.24 20.15
C LEU A 341 30.13 0.84 20.74
N ILE A 342 29.85 -0.45 20.78
CA ILE A 342 28.73 -1.05 21.49
C ILE A 342 29.29 -2.00 22.56
N GLU A 343 28.95 -1.75 23.82
CA GLU A 343 29.32 -2.63 24.91
C GLU A 343 28.23 -3.70 25.11
N THR A 344 28.61 -4.97 25.15
CA THR A 344 27.69 -6.11 25.33
C THR A 344 27.92 -6.85 26.64
N GLU A 345 28.91 -6.45 27.40
CA GLU A 345 29.30 -7.07 28.70
C GLU A 345 29.56 -6.00 29.76
N GLY A 346 29.46 -6.43 31.03
CA GLY A 346 29.72 -5.56 32.17
C GLY A 346 28.57 -4.62 32.50
N GLU A 347 28.87 -3.62 33.32
CA GLU A 347 27.91 -2.67 33.86
C GLU A 347 28.43 -1.23 33.70
N ARG A 348 27.53 -0.29 33.41
CA ARG A 348 27.84 1.15 33.26
C ARG A 348 26.77 2.02 33.92
N ILE A 349 27.17 3.10 34.55
CA ILE A 349 26.26 4.11 35.08
C ILE A 349 25.96 5.10 33.97
N GLY A 350 24.67 5.44 33.78
CA GLY A 350 24.23 6.43 32.78
C GLY A 350 24.38 5.99 31.33
N GLN A 351 24.56 4.70 31.07
CA GLN A 351 24.71 4.17 29.73
C GLN A 351 23.80 2.95 29.52
N ILE A 352 23.17 2.88 28.36
CA ILE A 352 22.29 1.77 27.95
C ILE A 352 22.37 1.58 26.43
N ASN A 353 22.15 0.34 25.99
CA ASN A 353 21.94 0.06 24.57
C ASN A 353 20.46 0.21 24.21
N ALA A 354 20.19 0.89 23.12
CA ALA A 354 18.89 1.00 22.49
C ALA A 354 18.90 0.28 21.14
N LEU A 355 17.72 0.08 20.58
CA LEU A 355 17.54 -0.48 19.24
C LEU A 355 16.93 0.59 18.33
N SER A 356 17.55 0.78 17.18
CA SER A 356 17.12 1.74 16.17
C SER A 356 16.70 1.01 14.89
N VAL A 357 15.67 1.53 14.22
CA VAL A 357 15.28 1.09 12.88
C VAL A 357 15.84 2.11 11.89
N ILE A 358 16.59 1.64 10.93
CA ILE A 358 17.23 2.46 9.90
C ILE A 358 16.50 2.28 8.58
N GLU A 359 16.04 3.38 8.02
CA GLU A 359 15.42 3.46 6.69
C GLU A 359 16.25 4.37 5.80
N PHE A 360 16.79 3.82 4.72
CA PHE A 360 17.48 4.62 3.71
C PHE A 360 16.56 4.94 2.54
N PRO A 361 16.41 6.20 2.14
CA PRO A 361 15.67 6.56 0.94
C PRO A 361 16.15 5.80 -0.28
N GLY A 362 15.23 5.12 -0.98
CA GLY A 362 15.55 4.28 -2.13
C GLY A 362 16.04 2.86 -1.81
N HIS A 363 16.22 2.52 -0.55
CA HIS A 363 16.50 1.14 -0.14
C HIS A 363 15.17 0.38 0.13
N PRO A 364 15.03 -0.88 -0.32
CA PRO A 364 13.75 -1.61 -0.24
C PRO A 364 13.38 -2.08 1.15
N ARG A 365 14.32 -2.09 2.10
CA ARG A 365 14.13 -2.64 3.44
C ARG A 365 14.67 -1.72 4.52
N ALA A 366 13.89 -1.57 5.57
CA ALA A 366 14.41 -1.15 6.86
C ALA A 366 15.20 -2.29 7.53
N PHE A 367 16.18 -1.96 8.34
CA PHE A 367 16.91 -2.92 9.16
C PHE A 367 17.22 -2.32 10.54
N GLY A 368 17.45 -3.19 11.53
CA GLY A 368 17.74 -2.77 12.88
C GLY A 368 19.24 -2.68 13.17
N GLU A 369 19.62 -1.74 14.02
CA GLU A 369 20.95 -1.72 14.61
C GLU A 369 20.89 -1.31 16.09
N PRO A 370 21.86 -1.74 16.91
CA PRO A 370 22.01 -1.23 18.26
C PRO A 370 22.60 0.17 18.23
N SER A 371 22.14 1.01 19.16
CA SER A 371 22.71 2.31 19.42
C SER A 371 22.99 2.47 20.91
N ARG A 372 24.04 3.20 21.25
CA ARG A 372 24.46 3.44 22.63
C ARG A 372 23.97 4.83 23.06
N ILE A 373 23.16 4.86 24.12
CA ILE A 373 22.68 6.10 24.75
C ILE A 373 23.44 6.33 26.03
N SER A 374 23.91 7.55 26.22
CA SER A 374 24.54 7.96 27.47
C SER A 374 23.84 9.18 28.10
N CYS A 375 23.87 9.22 29.40
CA CYS A 375 23.40 10.33 30.20
C CYS A 375 24.47 10.75 31.20
N VAL A 376 24.79 12.04 31.22
CA VAL A 376 25.67 12.67 32.19
C VAL A 376 24.87 13.66 33.03
N VAL A 377 25.00 13.53 34.36
CA VAL A 377 24.32 14.39 35.33
C VAL A 377 25.37 15.20 36.11
N HIS A 378 25.08 16.48 36.32
CA HIS A 378 25.93 17.38 37.11
C HIS A 378 25.06 18.34 37.94
N ILE A 379 25.66 18.99 38.93
CA ILE A 379 24.97 20.02 39.72
C ILE A 379 24.54 21.15 38.77
N GLY A 380 23.29 21.53 38.80
CA GLY A 380 22.72 22.52 37.88
C GLY A 380 21.38 23.06 38.36
N ASP A 381 20.67 23.71 37.47
CA ASP A 381 19.43 24.45 37.70
C ASP A 381 18.17 23.74 37.14
N GLY A 382 18.27 22.47 36.83
CA GLY A 382 17.15 21.64 36.34
C GLY A 382 17.04 21.58 34.83
N GLU A 383 18.06 21.99 34.08
CA GLU A 383 18.06 21.88 32.63
C GLU A 383 18.30 20.44 32.16
N PHE A 384 17.38 19.91 31.37
CA PHE A 384 17.57 18.66 30.64
C PHE A 384 17.97 18.98 29.20
N THR A 385 19.16 18.59 28.82
CA THR A 385 19.70 18.82 27.49
C THR A 385 19.61 17.54 26.66
N ASP A 386 18.76 17.54 25.66
CA ASP A 386 18.79 16.58 24.56
C ASP A 386 19.78 17.10 23.51
N ILE A 387 20.92 16.41 23.38
CA ILE A 387 22.01 16.82 22.48
C ILE A 387 21.57 16.67 21.03
N GLU A 388 20.82 15.63 20.70
CA GLU A 388 20.33 15.38 19.33
C GLU A 388 19.48 16.58 18.85
N ARG A 389 18.59 17.06 19.70
CA ARG A 389 17.75 18.24 19.37
C ARG A 389 18.56 19.52 19.28
N LYS A 390 19.50 19.76 20.20
CA LYS A 390 20.36 20.94 20.16
C LYS A 390 21.29 20.97 18.93
N ALA A 391 21.67 19.77 18.45
CA ALA A 391 22.46 19.60 17.23
C ALA A 391 21.63 19.57 15.94
N GLU A 392 20.32 19.78 16.03
CA GLU A 392 19.37 19.69 14.91
C GLU A 392 19.33 18.29 14.24
N LEU A 393 19.68 17.24 14.99
CA LEU A 393 19.60 15.83 14.59
C LEU A 393 18.38 15.13 15.17
N GLY A 394 17.63 15.74 16.09
CA GLY A 394 16.41 15.18 16.68
C GLY A 394 15.15 15.66 15.99
N GLY A 395 14.34 14.74 15.48
CA GLY A 395 13.04 15.01 14.87
C GLY A 395 11.98 15.45 15.89
N ASN A 396 10.82 15.84 15.40
CA ASN A 396 9.73 16.37 16.24
C ASN A 396 9.10 15.30 17.13
N ILE A 397 9.03 14.06 16.68
CA ILE A 397 8.45 12.94 17.44
C ILE A 397 9.42 12.53 18.56
N HIS A 398 10.71 12.48 18.28
CA HIS A 398 11.77 12.28 19.28
C HIS A 398 11.71 13.37 20.37
N ALA A 399 11.62 14.63 19.99
CA ALA A 399 11.52 15.76 20.93
C ALA A 399 10.27 15.64 21.82
N LYS A 400 9.13 15.21 21.28
CA LYS A 400 7.91 14.96 22.04
C LYS A 400 8.10 13.81 23.04
N GLY A 401 8.73 12.71 22.64
CA GLY A 401 9.06 11.59 23.52
C GLY A 401 9.93 12.02 24.70
N MET A 402 10.97 12.81 24.47
CA MET A 402 11.82 13.40 25.49
C MET A 402 11.04 14.28 26.48
N MET A 403 10.15 15.14 26.00
CA MET A 403 9.32 16.00 26.86
C MET A 403 8.37 15.19 27.74
N ILE A 404 7.77 14.12 27.21
CA ILE A 404 6.90 13.20 27.96
C ILE A 404 7.67 12.48 29.06
N MET A 405 8.83 11.94 28.72
CA MET A 405 9.72 11.26 29.67
C MET A 405 10.17 12.20 30.81
N GLN A 406 10.55 13.43 30.48
CA GLN A 406 10.90 14.46 31.47
C GLN A 406 9.72 14.80 32.37
N ALA A 407 8.52 14.97 31.81
CA ALA A 407 7.30 15.24 32.59
C ALA A 407 6.99 14.13 33.59
N PHE A 408 7.14 12.86 33.18
CA PHE A 408 7.00 11.73 34.09
C PHE A 408 8.02 11.78 35.24
N LEU A 409 9.29 11.94 34.93
CA LEU A 409 10.33 12.00 35.96
C LEU A 409 10.12 13.16 36.94
N MET A 410 9.72 14.32 36.45
CA MET A 410 9.42 15.48 37.28
C MET A 410 8.25 15.22 38.25
N SER A 411 7.22 14.54 37.75
CA SER A 411 6.04 14.14 38.56
C SER A 411 6.44 13.14 39.66
N GLU A 412 7.28 12.18 39.35
CA GLU A 412 7.69 11.13 40.31
C GLU A 412 8.66 11.68 41.37
N LEU A 413 9.55 12.59 41.03
CA LEU A 413 10.52 13.15 41.99
C LEU A 413 9.88 14.06 43.05
N GLN A 414 8.65 14.59 42.79
CA GLN A 414 7.83 15.42 43.70
C GLN A 414 8.66 16.47 44.48
N LEU A 415 9.62 17.10 43.82
CA LEU A 415 10.49 18.08 44.47
C LEU A 415 9.74 19.37 44.74
N GLU A 416 9.70 19.82 45.97
CA GLU A 416 9.10 21.11 46.39
C GLU A 416 9.89 22.33 45.89
N GLN A 417 11.11 22.11 45.38
CA GLN A 417 12.03 23.14 44.92
C GLN A 417 12.54 22.82 43.52
N GLN A 418 13.17 23.80 42.90
CA GLN A 418 13.85 23.65 41.61
C GLN A 418 14.81 22.47 41.66
N ILE A 419 14.87 21.67 40.59
CA ILE A 419 15.73 20.51 40.46
C ILE A 419 17.19 20.93 40.62
N PRO A 420 17.97 20.32 41.55
CA PRO A 420 19.33 20.76 41.83
C PRO A 420 20.37 20.17 40.88
N PHE A 421 19.96 19.55 39.78
CA PHE A 421 20.87 18.96 38.80
C PHE A 421 20.45 19.30 37.37
N SER A 422 21.39 19.22 36.46
CA SER A 422 21.19 19.25 35.03
C SER A 422 21.70 17.94 34.42
N ALA A 423 21.05 17.50 33.36
CA ALA A 423 21.36 16.24 32.67
C ALA A 423 21.53 16.47 31.17
N SER A 424 22.47 15.73 30.57
CA SER A 424 22.66 15.69 29.12
C SER A 424 22.52 14.27 28.64
N LEU A 425 21.69 14.07 27.62
CA LEU A 425 21.42 12.80 26.94
C LEU A 425 21.91 12.88 25.51
N THR A 426 22.52 11.79 25.02
CA THR A 426 22.97 11.69 23.64
C THR A 426 22.99 10.24 23.16
N PHE A 427 22.77 10.09 21.85
CA PHE A 427 23.07 8.86 21.11
C PHE A 427 24.54 8.92 20.69
N GLU A 428 25.36 8.11 21.31
CA GLU A 428 26.80 8.09 21.07
C GLU A 428 27.12 7.63 19.64
N GLN A 429 28.03 8.34 18.98
CA GLN A 429 28.46 8.04 17.61
C GLN A 429 27.34 7.97 16.57
N SER A 430 26.20 8.61 16.82
CA SER A 430 25.13 8.79 15.84
C SER A 430 25.26 10.18 15.23
N TYR A 431 25.31 10.25 13.91
CA TYR A 431 25.48 11.51 13.16
C TYR A 431 24.36 11.72 12.12
N SER A 432 23.40 10.82 12.07
CA SER A 432 22.18 10.87 11.28
C SER A 432 21.01 11.40 12.11
N GLU A 433 19.96 11.81 11.42
CA GLU A 433 18.72 12.24 12.07
C GLU A 433 18.08 11.06 12.83
N VAL A 434 17.70 11.33 14.09
CA VAL A 434 16.95 10.42 14.96
C VAL A 434 15.54 10.95 15.10
N ASP A 435 14.53 10.17 14.72
CA ASP A 435 13.13 10.50 14.95
C ASP A 435 12.37 9.32 15.56
N GLY A 436 11.14 9.59 16.06
CA GLY A 436 10.37 8.61 16.82
C GLY A 436 10.56 8.73 18.33
N ASP A 437 9.63 8.17 19.08
CA ASP A 437 9.62 8.17 20.56
C ASP A 437 10.06 6.82 21.16
N SER A 438 10.44 5.86 20.32
CA SER A 438 10.79 4.49 20.73
C SER A 438 12.05 4.38 21.60
N ALA A 439 12.87 5.41 21.66
CA ALA A 439 14.06 5.47 22.53
C ALA A 439 13.75 6.05 23.92
N SER A 440 12.59 6.63 24.16
CA SER A 440 12.30 7.37 25.39
C SER A 440 12.40 6.50 26.67
N MET A 441 12.11 5.20 26.58
CA MET A 441 12.32 4.27 27.69
C MET A 441 13.82 4.03 27.98
N ALA A 442 14.63 3.87 26.95
CA ALA A 442 16.08 3.71 27.10
C ALA A 442 16.71 4.99 27.67
N GLU A 443 16.31 6.15 27.18
CA GLU A 443 16.75 7.47 27.67
C GLU A 443 16.36 7.68 29.13
N LEU A 444 15.13 7.31 29.53
CA LEU A 444 14.70 7.34 30.93
C LEU A 444 15.55 6.43 31.81
N CYS A 445 15.85 5.21 31.37
CA CYS A 445 16.70 4.28 32.11
C CYS A 445 18.13 4.82 32.28
N ALA A 446 18.72 5.41 31.24
CA ALA A 446 20.03 6.05 31.32
C ALA A 446 20.03 7.21 32.32
N LEU A 447 18.98 8.05 32.27
CA LEU A 447 18.82 9.19 33.16
C LEU A 447 18.64 8.74 34.62
N ILE A 448 17.78 7.77 34.90
CA ILE A 448 17.60 7.23 36.28
C ILE A 448 18.87 6.58 36.78
N SER A 449 19.58 5.81 35.93
CA SER A 449 20.86 5.25 36.25
C SER A 449 21.90 6.30 36.67
N ALA A 450 22.00 7.38 35.89
CA ALA A 450 22.93 8.47 36.19
C ALA A 450 22.54 9.24 37.46
N LEU A 451 21.24 9.47 37.71
CA LEU A 451 20.76 10.17 38.90
C LEU A 451 20.93 9.36 40.18
N ALA A 452 20.67 8.04 40.09
CA ALA A 452 20.69 7.16 41.24
C ALA A 452 22.09 6.52 41.51
N ASP A 453 23.05 6.76 40.62
CA ASP A 453 24.38 6.11 40.63
C ASP A 453 24.27 4.58 40.61
N VAL A 454 23.29 4.03 39.89
CA VAL A 454 23.02 2.58 39.78
C VAL A 454 23.41 2.10 38.38
N PRO A 455 24.33 1.11 38.29
CA PRO A 455 24.80 0.66 36.98
C PRO A 455 23.74 -0.14 36.22
N VAL A 456 23.77 -0.06 34.90
CA VAL A 456 22.96 -0.82 33.95
C VAL A 456 23.81 -1.91 33.30
N ASN A 457 23.26 -3.14 33.26
CA ASN A 457 23.88 -4.25 32.55
C ASN A 457 23.92 -4.00 31.06
N GLN A 458 25.11 -4.02 30.47
CA GLN A 458 25.32 -3.70 29.05
C GLN A 458 24.97 -4.84 28.09
N SER A 459 24.64 -6.04 28.58
CA SER A 459 24.14 -7.13 27.76
C SER A 459 22.66 -6.97 27.36
N ILE A 460 22.00 -5.89 27.84
CA ILE A 460 20.59 -5.60 27.59
C ILE A 460 20.48 -4.41 26.64
N ALA A 461 19.63 -4.54 25.64
CA ALA A 461 19.16 -3.44 24.81
C ALA A 461 17.67 -3.21 25.05
N ILE A 462 17.24 -1.96 25.04
CA ILE A 462 15.84 -1.58 25.28
C ILE A 462 15.32 -0.78 24.10
N THR A 463 14.10 -1.11 23.65
CA THR A 463 13.28 -0.25 22.82
C THR A 463 11.89 -0.16 23.42
N GLY A 464 11.22 0.96 23.24
CA GLY A 464 9.90 1.22 23.77
C GLY A 464 9.71 2.68 24.11
N SER A 465 8.47 3.17 24.02
CA SER A 465 8.14 4.50 24.52
C SER A 465 7.57 4.44 25.92
N VAL A 466 7.59 5.58 26.60
CA VAL A 466 7.02 5.74 27.94
C VAL A 466 5.99 6.87 27.93
N ASP A 467 4.86 6.66 28.60
CA ASP A 467 3.85 7.72 28.77
C ASP A 467 4.15 8.61 30.00
N GLN A 468 3.35 9.66 30.19
CA GLN A 468 3.49 10.57 31.34
C GLN A 468 3.27 9.92 32.71
N PHE A 469 2.77 8.69 32.75
CA PHE A 469 2.57 7.89 33.97
C PHE A 469 3.63 6.81 34.15
N GLY A 470 4.67 6.80 33.32
CA GLY A 470 5.76 5.81 33.38
C GLY A 470 5.39 4.43 32.83
N ARG A 471 4.30 4.30 32.10
CA ARG A 471 3.91 3.03 31.50
C ARG A 471 4.61 2.83 30.17
N ALA A 472 5.15 1.64 29.97
CA ALA A 472 5.71 1.24 28.68
C ALA A 472 4.60 1.15 27.62
N GLN A 473 4.89 1.67 26.44
CA GLN A 473 4.02 1.62 25.28
C GLN A 473 4.67 0.79 24.17
N PRO A 474 3.87 0.05 23.38
CA PRO A 474 4.39 -0.73 22.27
C PRO A 474 4.99 0.17 21.18
N VAL A 475 5.96 -0.37 20.45
CA VAL A 475 6.61 0.27 19.31
C VAL A 475 6.63 -0.68 18.13
N GLY A 476 6.72 -0.13 16.92
CA GLY A 476 6.85 -0.92 15.69
C GLY A 476 8.29 -1.27 15.35
N GLY A 477 8.47 -2.16 14.35
CA GLY A 477 9.77 -2.46 13.77
C GLY A 477 10.64 -3.50 14.51
N LEU A 478 10.07 -4.19 15.49
CA LEU A 478 10.79 -5.26 16.23
C LEU A 478 10.92 -6.55 15.42
#